data_7db42fc2b7a74dc8fc97cea85ca243fd
#
_entry.id   7db42fc2b7a74dc8fc97cea85ca243fd
#
_cell.length_a   1.000
_cell.length_b   1.000
_cell.length_c   1.000
_cell.angle_alpha   90.00
_cell.angle_beta   90.00
_cell.angle_gamma   90.00
#
_symmetry.space_group_name_H-M   'P 1'
#
loop_
_entity.id
_entity.type
_entity.pdbx_description
1 polymer ?
#
loop_
_entity_poly.entity_id
_entity_poly.type
_entity_poly.pdbx_seq_one_letter_code
_entity_poly.pdbx_strand_id
1 'polypeptide(L)'
;MRVLRFALSATIALAYSMVTASPASAQGCILLRQTSPMFGTTGSPDQEVGSWNVTVTARNSTADHHWNGTVEQVQRQTDGTYVVNRQNSITTTIGYQWTPRVSVNVGIPFVEASWGIPSPRSGGPAARANENARGVGDITSLARFSIFNPGTTTRTWNLQVGGGLKFPTGKNVSTDVFPDGNGNNNLERYVDISVNPGDGGWGLIMDVQGYKGMGRVLAFGLGTRLMNPKNTGAPTRGTLVSATPTNFNTVSDQFIFRAGASVAITRRISASVAWRMEGVPRYDLIGLSQGFRRPGVEMYVEPGVTLTTGRHAVSLNLPFGYYRNRFRNPYTNSAGDSTFPAVVAIATYSTRLGKSATMNHGVTDQPPRGARPGRPEGQPQQDH
;
A
#
# COMPACT_ATOMS: atom_id res chain seq x y z
N MET A 1 64.35 -3.19 5.83
CA MET A 1 63.67 -2.07 6.51
C MET A 1 62.57 -1.39 5.69
N ARG A 2 62.65 -1.20 4.39
CA ARG A 2 61.59 -0.54 3.57
C ARG A 2 60.31 -1.38 3.44
N VAL A 3 60.41 -2.70 3.29
CA VAL A 3 59.25 -3.62 3.15
C VAL A 3 58.42 -3.69 4.45
N LEU A 4 59.09 -3.66 5.62
CA LEU A 4 58.41 -3.69 6.91
C LEU A 4 57.61 -2.40 7.19
N ARG A 5 58.11 -1.26 6.72
CA ARG A 5 57.36 0.03 6.84
C ARG A 5 56.17 0.08 5.91
N PHE A 6 56.22 -0.52 4.71
CA PHE A 6 55.10 -0.60 3.79
C PHE A 6 54.00 -1.52 4.31
N ALA A 7 54.37 -2.67 4.89
CA ALA A 7 53.41 -3.59 5.50
C ALA A 7 52.71 -2.95 6.71
N LEU A 8 53.44 -2.24 7.56
CA LEU A 8 52.89 -1.56 8.73
C LEU A 8 51.93 -0.42 8.36
N SER A 9 52.30 0.37 7.30
CA SER A 9 51.45 1.46 6.79
C SER A 9 50.16 0.93 6.14
N ALA A 10 50.21 -0.22 5.44
CA ALA A 10 49.04 -0.86 4.84
C ALA A 10 48.11 -1.43 5.89
N THR A 11 48.67 -2.00 6.96
CA THR A 11 47.87 -2.55 8.09
C THR A 11 47.19 -1.43 8.87
N ILE A 12 47.87 -0.30 9.10
CA ILE A 12 47.31 0.87 9.78
C ILE A 12 46.21 1.53 8.91
N ALA A 13 46.41 1.63 7.60
CA ALA A 13 45.41 2.16 6.69
C ALA A 13 44.16 1.25 6.62
N LEU A 14 44.34 -0.08 6.64
CA LEU A 14 43.24 -1.05 6.67
C LEU A 14 42.49 -1.00 8.01
N ALA A 15 43.21 -0.87 9.14
CA ALA A 15 42.58 -0.71 10.45
C ALA A 15 41.83 0.62 10.58
N TYR A 16 42.35 1.71 9.99
CA TYR A 16 41.68 3.01 9.99
C TYR A 16 40.41 3.01 9.12
N SER A 17 40.39 2.26 8.01
CA SER A 17 39.18 2.11 7.17
C SER A 17 38.06 1.25 7.85
N MET A 18 38.45 0.38 8.78
CA MET A 18 37.48 -0.39 9.59
C MET A 18 36.85 0.41 10.74
N VAL A 19 37.52 1.45 11.23
CA VAL A 19 37.00 2.29 12.33
C VAL A 19 36.09 3.42 11.84
N THR A 20 36.14 3.78 10.54
CA THR A 20 35.30 4.82 9.95
C THR A 20 34.10 4.29 9.20
N ALA A 21 33.85 2.98 9.22
CA ALA A 21 32.59 2.44 8.77
C ALA A 21 31.51 2.90 9.77
N SER A 22 30.85 4.03 9.43
CA SER A 22 29.62 4.42 10.10
C SER A 22 28.70 3.18 10.15
N PRO A 23 28.13 2.80 11.30
CA PRO A 23 27.20 1.69 11.35
C PRO A 23 26.12 1.99 10.32
N ALA A 24 26.02 1.15 9.28
CA ALA A 24 24.96 1.25 8.30
C ALA A 24 23.67 1.05 9.08
N SER A 25 23.00 2.17 9.43
CA SER A 25 21.73 2.12 10.11
C SER A 25 20.75 1.43 9.17
N ALA A 26 20.39 0.21 9.52
CA ALA A 26 19.34 -0.53 8.85
C ALA A 26 18.08 0.32 8.85
N GLN A 27 17.53 0.59 7.67
CA GLN A 27 16.44 1.52 7.50
C GLN A 27 15.18 0.75 7.13
N GLY A 28 14.10 1.03 7.83
CA GLY A 28 12.84 0.32 7.69
C GLY A 28 12.17 0.49 6.33
N CYS A 29 11.10 -0.24 6.16
CA CYS A 29 10.29 -0.46 4.97
C CYS A 29 9.85 0.81 4.24
N ILE A 30 9.74 0.72 2.93
CA ILE A 30 8.93 1.63 2.11
C ILE A 30 7.48 1.31 2.43
N LEU A 31 6.80 2.23 3.12
CA LEU A 31 5.44 2.01 3.53
C LEU A 31 4.45 2.82 2.73
N LEU A 32 3.61 2.12 2.01
CA LEU A 32 2.44 2.72 1.41
C LEU A 32 1.27 2.63 2.40
N ARG A 33 0.83 3.78 2.90
CA ARG A 33 -0.31 3.88 3.83
C ARG A 33 -1.62 4.18 3.13
N GLN A 34 -1.57 4.45 1.83
CA GLN A 34 -2.75 4.80 1.07
C GLN A 34 -3.53 3.54 0.70
N THR A 35 -4.75 3.44 1.18
CA THR A 35 -5.73 2.43 0.78
C THR A 35 -6.93 3.14 0.17
N SER A 36 -7.01 3.12 -1.17
CA SER A 36 -8.26 3.45 -1.85
C SER A 36 -9.10 2.20 -2.02
N PRO A 37 -10.44 2.27 -1.94
CA PRO A 37 -11.28 1.15 -2.32
C PRO A 37 -10.93 0.71 -3.74
N MET A 38 -10.54 -0.55 -3.89
CA MET A 38 -10.02 -1.08 -5.15
C MET A 38 -11.08 -1.93 -5.84
N PHE A 39 -11.22 -1.80 -7.15
CA PHE A 39 -12.00 -2.73 -7.94
C PHE A 39 -11.51 -4.19 -7.73
N GLY A 40 -12.45 -5.11 -7.79
CA GLY A 40 -12.17 -6.53 -7.58
C GLY A 40 -12.15 -6.97 -6.12
N THR A 41 -12.18 -6.02 -5.15
CA THR A 41 -12.28 -6.32 -3.72
C THR A 41 -13.63 -5.92 -3.12
N THR A 42 -14.41 -5.11 -3.81
CA THR A 42 -15.66 -4.50 -3.31
C THR A 42 -16.94 -5.04 -3.98
N GLY A 43 -16.85 -6.14 -4.72
CA GLY A 43 -18.01 -6.78 -5.37
C GLY A 43 -18.37 -6.13 -6.71
N SER A 44 -19.20 -5.08 -6.76
CA SER A 44 -19.59 -4.43 -8.02
C SER A 44 -18.88 -3.10 -8.20
N PRO A 45 -18.41 -2.78 -9.41
CA PRO A 45 -17.74 -1.51 -9.71
C PRO A 45 -18.70 -0.32 -9.74
N ASP A 46 -19.98 -0.53 -9.97
CA ASP A 46 -20.97 0.53 -10.13
C ASP A 46 -21.90 0.58 -8.91
N GLN A 47 -22.23 1.80 -8.48
CA GLN A 47 -23.11 2.07 -7.35
C GLN A 47 -24.31 2.90 -7.79
N GLU A 48 -25.46 2.69 -7.13
CA GLU A 48 -26.64 3.49 -7.36
C GLU A 48 -26.52 4.88 -6.74
N VAL A 49 -27.09 5.87 -7.40
CA VAL A 49 -27.16 7.25 -6.89
C VAL A 49 -27.86 7.30 -5.53
N GLY A 50 -27.26 8.03 -4.60
CA GLY A 50 -27.76 8.15 -3.22
C GLY A 50 -27.38 6.96 -2.33
N SER A 51 -26.63 5.98 -2.83
CA SER A 51 -26.14 4.87 -2.01
C SER A 51 -24.86 5.21 -1.26
N TRP A 52 -24.71 4.64 -0.09
CA TRP A 52 -23.49 4.64 0.70
C TRP A 52 -22.75 3.31 0.57
N ASN A 53 -21.47 3.37 0.61
CA ASN A 53 -20.60 2.19 0.71
C ASN A 53 -19.68 2.35 1.91
N VAL A 54 -19.63 1.35 2.77
CA VAL A 54 -18.67 1.28 3.87
C VAL A 54 -17.74 0.11 3.59
N THR A 55 -16.45 0.41 3.53
CA THR A 55 -15.39 -0.60 3.31
C THR A 55 -14.40 -0.55 4.46
N VAL A 56 -14.12 -1.70 5.05
CA VAL A 56 -13.06 -1.87 6.06
C VAL A 56 -11.98 -2.75 5.46
N THR A 57 -10.77 -2.22 5.35
CA THR A 57 -9.61 -2.94 4.84
C THR A 57 -8.57 -3.09 5.94
N ALA A 58 -8.26 -4.33 6.29
CA ALA A 58 -7.14 -4.66 7.16
C ALA A 58 -5.93 -5.05 6.30
N ARG A 59 -4.79 -4.45 6.58
CA ARG A 59 -3.50 -4.78 5.95
C ARG A 59 -2.49 -5.14 7.03
N ASN A 60 -1.83 -6.27 6.86
CA ASN A 60 -0.72 -6.71 7.69
C ASN A 60 0.51 -6.95 6.82
N SER A 61 1.66 -6.47 7.26
CA SER A 61 2.94 -6.74 6.61
C SER A 61 4.07 -6.81 7.63
N THR A 62 4.98 -7.76 7.41
CA THR A 62 6.24 -7.86 8.14
C THR A 62 7.38 -7.81 7.13
N ALA A 63 8.27 -6.84 7.31
CA ALA A 63 9.43 -6.62 6.47
C ALA A 63 10.70 -6.83 7.29
N ASP A 64 11.44 -7.89 6.98
CA ASP A 64 12.62 -8.34 7.70
C ASP A 64 13.80 -8.69 6.77
N HIS A 65 13.56 -8.74 5.47
CA HIS A 65 14.56 -8.94 4.44
C HIS A 65 15.09 -7.60 3.93
N HIS A 66 16.41 -7.42 3.94
CA HIS A 66 17.08 -6.18 3.58
C HIS A 66 17.54 -6.16 2.12
N TRP A 67 17.41 -5.01 1.48
CA TRP A 67 17.78 -4.81 0.09
C TRP A 67 18.56 -3.52 -0.10
N ASN A 68 19.68 -3.61 -0.82
CA ASN A 68 20.44 -2.46 -1.33
C ASN A 68 20.39 -2.48 -2.86
N GLY A 69 19.73 -1.51 -3.47
CA GLY A 69 19.33 -1.64 -4.86
C GLY A 69 18.43 -2.86 -5.03
N THR A 70 18.78 -3.73 -5.99
CA THR A 70 18.10 -5.01 -6.26
C THR A 70 18.76 -6.21 -5.58
N VAL A 71 19.80 -5.99 -4.78
CA VAL A 71 20.57 -7.05 -4.13
C VAL A 71 20.09 -7.24 -2.70
N GLU A 72 19.63 -8.46 -2.39
CA GLU A 72 19.28 -8.85 -1.04
C GLU A 72 20.51 -8.98 -0.16
N GLN A 73 20.43 -8.46 1.05
CA GLN A 73 21.50 -8.48 2.04
C GLN A 73 21.34 -9.69 2.95
N VAL A 74 21.49 -10.91 2.38
CA VAL A 74 21.26 -12.19 3.07
C VAL A 74 22.13 -12.34 4.33
N GLN A 75 23.33 -11.75 4.33
CA GLN A 75 24.23 -11.76 5.49
C GLN A 75 23.59 -11.17 6.74
N ARG A 76 22.64 -10.23 6.61
CA ARG A 76 21.95 -9.67 7.77
C ARG A 76 21.11 -10.70 8.50
N GLN A 77 20.54 -11.66 7.77
CA GLN A 77 19.80 -12.79 8.37
C GLN A 77 20.76 -13.72 9.11
N THR A 78 21.89 -14.07 8.46
CA THR A 78 22.90 -14.96 9.03
C THR A 78 23.54 -14.36 10.29
N ASP A 79 23.86 -13.06 10.25
CA ASP A 79 24.54 -12.36 11.35
C ASP A 79 23.56 -11.86 12.42
N GLY A 80 22.23 -12.06 12.24
CA GLY A 80 21.21 -11.57 13.16
C GLY A 80 21.10 -10.03 13.23
N THR A 81 21.63 -9.31 12.21
CA THR A 81 21.66 -7.84 12.18
C THR A 81 20.48 -7.22 11.42
N TYR A 82 19.50 -8.03 11.01
CA TYR A 82 18.32 -7.57 10.30
C TYR A 82 17.34 -6.82 11.21
N VAL A 83 16.65 -5.87 10.64
CA VAL A 83 15.53 -5.16 11.28
C VAL A 83 14.23 -5.90 10.98
N VAL A 84 13.30 -5.89 11.91
CA VAL A 84 11.92 -6.36 11.69
C VAL A 84 10.98 -5.17 11.78
N ASN A 85 10.40 -4.81 10.65
CA ASN A 85 9.38 -3.77 10.57
C ASN A 85 8.00 -4.43 10.43
N ARG A 86 7.15 -4.31 11.45
CA ARG A 86 5.78 -4.82 11.42
C ARG A 86 4.81 -3.68 11.29
N GLN A 87 3.83 -3.85 10.43
CA GLN A 87 2.83 -2.84 10.19
C GLN A 87 1.45 -3.46 10.03
N ASN A 88 0.56 -3.01 10.89
CA ASN A 88 -0.85 -3.31 10.87
C ASN A 88 -1.61 -2.03 10.59
N SER A 89 -2.54 -2.06 9.67
CA SER A 89 -3.46 -0.95 9.47
C SER A 89 -4.86 -1.45 9.22
N ILE A 90 -5.84 -0.70 9.75
CA ILE A 90 -7.25 -0.88 9.45
C ILE A 90 -7.72 0.44 8.89
N THR A 91 -8.19 0.45 7.63
CA THR A 91 -8.74 1.65 7.00
C THR A 91 -10.23 1.47 6.82
N THR A 92 -11.01 2.36 7.43
CA THR A 92 -12.44 2.48 7.16
C THR A 92 -12.64 3.53 6.09
N THR A 93 -13.25 3.14 4.98
CA THR A 93 -13.60 4.06 3.89
C THR A 93 -15.12 4.17 3.79
N ILE A 94 -15.61 5.39 3.83
CA ILE A 94 -17.02 5.72 3.64
C ILE A 94 -17.15 6.40 2.28
N GLY A 95 -17.92 5.79 1.39
CA GLY A 95 -18.19 6.30 0.04
C GLY A 95 -19.65 6.68 -0.13
N TYR A 96 -19.90 7.71 -0.91
CA TYR A 96 -21.22 8.16 -1.31
C TYR A 96 -21.29 8.38 -2.82
N GLN A 97 -22.30 7.80 -3.46
CA GLN A 97 -22.56 8.01 -4.89
C GLN A 97 -23.47 9.23 -5.07
N TRP A 98 -22.88 10.37 -5.37
CA TRP A 98 -23.60 11.65 -5.47
C TRP A 98 -24.43 11.76 -6.75
N THR A 99 -23.84 11.42 -7.87
CA THR A 99 -24.51 11.37 -9.18
C THR A 99 -24.20 10.05 -9.87
N PRO A 100 -24.81 9.70 -11.00
CA PRO A 100 -24.45 8.48 -11.71
C PRO A 100 -22.95 8.38 -12.04
N ARG A 101 -22.27 9.53 -12.16
CA ARG A 101 -20.85 9.60 -12.53
C ARG A 101 -19.91 10.04 -11.42
N VAL A 102 -20.43 10.64 -10.34
CA VAL A 102 -19.58 11.22 -9.29
C VAL A 102 -19.76 10.46 -7.99
N SER A 103 -18.66 9.97 -7.45
CA SER A 103 -18.60 9.42 -6.09
C SER A 103 -17.57 10.17 -5.26
N VAL A 104 -17.83 10.27 -3.95
CA VAL A 104 -16.90 10.83 -2.97
C VAL A 104 -16.61 9.79 -1.92
N ASN A 105 -15.36 9.66 -1.52
CA ASN A 105 -14.91 8.68 -0.54
C ASN A 105 -14.04 9.36 0.51
N VAL A 106 -14.22 9.00 1.77
CA VAL A 106 -13.38 9.42 2.89
C VAL A 106 -12.77 8.19 3.54
N GLY A 107 -11.45 8.14 3.61
CA GLY A 107 -10.70 7.05 4.22
C GLY A 107 -10.10 7.47 5.56
N ILE A 108 -10.34 6.70 6.60
CA ILE A 108 -9.87 6.92 7.97
C ILE A 108 -9.01 5.71 8.36
N PRO A 109 -7.67 5.81 8.32
CA PRO A 109 -6.79 4.73 8.72
C PRO A 109 -6.52 4.76 10.22
N PHE A 110 -6.43 3.58 10.82
CA PHE A 110 -5.80 3.33 12.10
C PHE A 110 -4.55 2.48 11.86
N VAL A 111 -3.42 2.90 12.40
CA VAL A 111 -2.11 2.29 12.19
C VAL A 111 -1.54 1.84 13.52
N GLU A 112 -0.99 0.63 13.56
CA GLU A 112 -0.15 0.11 14.61
C GLU A 112 1.12 -0.43 13.98
N ALA A 113 2.27 0.12 14.34
CA ALA A 113 3.53 -0.23 13.75
C ALA A 113 4.63 -0.40 14.79
N SER A 114 5.57 -1.30 14.50
CA SER A 114 6.76 -1.50 15.31
C SER A 114 7.99 -1.69 14.44
N TRP A 115 9.12 -1.26 14.95
CA TRP A 115 10.42 -1.46 14.33
C TRP A 115 11.42 -2.02 15.34
N GLY A 116 11.77 -3.30 15.15
CA GLY A 116 12.69 -4.03 16.02
C GLY A 116 14.09 -4.08 15.44
N ILE A 117 15.08 -3.56 16.19
CA ILE A 117 16.49 -3.64 15.86
C ILE A 117 17.19 -4.67 16.76
N PRO A 118 18.23 -5.34 16.28
CA PRO A 118 19.07 -6.16 17.14
C PRO A 118 19.64 -5.32 18.28
N SER A 119 19.59 -5.86 19.49
CA SER A 119 20.17 -5.22 20.67
C SER A 119 21.34 -6.06 21.19
N PRO A 120 22.58 -5.67 20.98
CA PRO A 120 23.75 -6.43 21.41
C PRO A 120 23.81 -6.69 22.93
N ARG A 121 23.11 -5.84 23.72
CA ARG A 121 23.11 -5.92 25.19
C ARG A 121 21.99 -6.75 25.79
N SER A 122 20.99 -7.15 25.02
CA SER A 122 19.79 -7.82 25.55
C SER A 122 19.88 -9.35 25.56
N GLY A 123 21.06 -9.93 25.40
CA GLY A 123 21.23 -11.39 25.60
C GLY A 123 21.30 -12.22 24.34
N GLY A 124 21.84 -11.70 23.24
CA GLY A 124 22.15 -12.46 22.04
C GLY A 124 21.48 -11.93 20.75
N PRO A 125 21.76 -12.54 19.59
CA PRO A 125 21.32 -12.06 18.28
C PRO A 125 19.80 -12.07 18.10
N ALA A 126 19.05 -12.80 18.91
CA ALA A 126 17.59 -12.84 18.88
C ALA A 126 16.92 -11.71 19.69
N ALA A 127 17.66 -11.06 20.60
CA ALA A 127 17.13 -9.98 21.41
C ALA A 127 16.99 -8.70 20.57
N ARG A 128 15.82 -8.05 20.64
CA ARG A 128 15.51 -6.84 19.87
C ARG A 128 15.05 -5.72 20.76
N ALA A 129 15.51 -4.52 20.48
CA ALA A 129 14.90 -3.30 20.98
C ALA A 129 13.83 -2.85 19.98
N ASN A 130 12.59 -2.77 20.45
CA ASN A 130 11.47 -2.36 19.64
C ASN A 130 11.14 -0.90 19.92
N GLU A 131 10.80 -0.16 18.87
CA GLU A 131 10.11 1.11 18.95
C GLU A 131 8.72 0.96 18.32
N ASN A 132 7.72 1.57 18.94
CA ASN A 132 6.32 1.34 18.61
C ASN A 132 5.57 2.67 18.51
N ALA A 133 4.59 2.73 17.62
CA ALA A 133 3.58 3.76 17.66
C ALA A 133 2.25 3.24 17.11
N ARG A 134 1.16 3.83 17.59
CA ARG A 134 -0.19 3.52 17.14
C ARG A 134 -1.07 4.77 17.17
N GLY A 135 -2.08 4.80 16.33
CA GLY A 135 -3.05 5.88 16.32
C GLY A 135 -3.77 6.02 14.99
N VAL A 136 -4.65 7.00 14.93
CA VAL A 136 -5.28 7.41 13.68
C VAL A 136 -4.20 7.97 12.75
N GLY A 137 -4.23 7.54 11.50
CA GLY A 137 -3.34 8.04 10.46
C GLY A 137 -3.89 9.27 9.73
N ASP A 138 -3.30 9.58 8.58
CA ASP A 138 -3.73 10.71 7.78
C ASP A 138 -5.03 10.38 7.05
N ILE A 139 -6.08 11.15 7.32
CA ILE A 139 -7.39 11.02 6.67
C ILE A 139 -7.26 11.43 5.21
N THR A 140 -7.95 10.71 4.32
CA THR A 140 -7.99 11.02 2.89
C THR A 140 -9.41 11.27 2.43
N SER A 141 -9.58 12.21 1.49
CA SER A 141 -10.82 12.45 0.77
C SER A 141 -10.54 12.37 -0.73
N LEU A 142 -11.39 11.66 -1.47
CA LEU A 142 -11.20 11.40 -2.90
C LEU A 142 -12.54 11.47 -3.62
N ALA A 143 -12.64 12.35 -4.60
CA ALA A 143 -13.75 12.40 -5.54
C ALA A 143 -13.35 11.68 -6.83
N ARG A 144 -14.24 10.83 -7.38
CA ARG A 144 -14.06 10.12 -8.64
C ARG A 144 -15.15 10.47 -9.62
N PHE A 145 -14.78 10.62 -10.87
CA PHE A 145 -15.66 10.86 -11.99
C PHE A 145 -15.58 9.70 -12.97
N SER A 146 -16.73 9.04 -13.23
CA SER A 146 -16.86 8.00 -14.24
C SER A 146 -17.02 8.65 -15.62
N ILE A 147 -16.13 8.31 -16.56
CA ILE A 147 -16.15 8.85 -17.92
C ILE A 147 -17.47 8.50 -18.61
N PHE A 148 -17.96 7.27 -18.37
CA PHE A 148 -19.23 6.82 -18.92
C PHE A 148 -20.26 6.71 -17.80
N ASN A 149 -21.54 6.98 -18.13
CA ASN A 149 -22.62 6.78 -17.17
C ASN A 149 -22.88 5.28 -16.95
N PRO A 150 -22.67 4.74 -15.75
CA PRO A 150 -22.79 3.30 -15.51
C PRO A 150 -24.21 2.76 -15.70
N GLY A 151 -25.26 3.56 -15.45
CA GLY A 151 -26.64 3.11 -15.43
C GLY A 151 -27.36 3.11 -16.79
N THR A 152 -26.78 3.66 -17.86
CA THR A 152 -27.50 3.91 -19.13
C THR A 152 -26.91 3.19 -20.34
N THR A 153 -25.84 2.42 -20.17
CA THR A 153 -25.13 1.82 -21.30
C THR A 153 -25.09 0.30 -21.21
N THR A 154 -25.15 -0.35 -22.38
CA THR A 154 -24.82 -1.77 -22.55
C THR A 154 -23.32 -2.05 -22.43
N ARG A 155 -22.52 -1.06 -22.02
CA ARG A 155 -21.07 -1.17 -21.93
C ARG A 155 -20.67 -2.03 -20.74
N THR A 156 -19.76 -2.94 -20.99
CA THR A 156 -19.17 -3.82 -19.97
C THR A 156 -17.88 -3.23 -19.39
N TRP A 157 -17.57 -1.97 -19.64
CA TRP A 157 -16.35 -1.30 -19.21
C TRP A 157 -16.59 0.14 -18.80
N ASN A 158 -15.77 0.63 -17.89
CA ASN A 158 -15.75 2.03 -17.48
C ASN A 158 -14.33 2.45 -17.11
N LEU A 159 -14.09 3.75 -17.18
CA LEU A 159 -12.89 4.40 -16.70
C LEU A 159 -13.32 5.51 -15.73
N GLN A 160 -12.63 5.61 -14.61
CA GLN A 160 -12.83 6.66 -13.62
C GLN A 160 -11.53 7.41 -13.41
N VAL A 161 -11.63 8.72 -13.31
CA VAL A 161 -10.53 9.60 -12.91
C VAL A 161 -10.89 10.26 -11.60
N GLY A 162 -9.92 10.44 -10.72
CA GLY A 162 -10.16 10.97 -9.38
C GLY A 162 -9.11 11.99 -8.97
N GLY A 163 -9.54 12.88 -8.10
CA GLY A 163 -8.69 13.84 -7.41
C GLY A 163 -9.09 13.93 -5.93
N GLY A 164 -8.11 14.12 -5.07
CA GLY A 164 -8.36 14.15 -3.65
C GLY A 164 -7.27 14.80 -2.81
N LEU A 165 -7.52 14.81 -1.51
CA LEU A 165 -6.65 15.40 -0.51
C LEU A 165 -6.32 14.38 0.58
N LYS A 166 -5.08 14.41 1.06
CA LYS A 166 -4.66 13.82 2.31
C LYS A 166 -4.52 14.93 3.35
N PHE A 167 -5.11 14.75 4.52
CA PHE A 167 -5.06 15.66 5.64
C PHE A 167 -4.04 15.18 6.68
N PRO A 168 -3.15 16.02 7.21
CA PRO A 168 -2.14 15.63 8.19
C PRO A 168 -2.77 15.46 9.59
N THR A 169 -3.69 14.53 9.74
CA THR A 169 -4.43 14.24 10.97
C THR A 169 -3.74 13.23 11.87
N GLY A 170 -2.87 12.41 11.28
CA GLY A 170 -2.12 11.39 11.99
C GLY A 170 -0.97 11.99 12.80
N LYS A 171 -0.65 11.36 13.94
CA LYS A 171 0.53 11.71 14.71
C LYS A 171 1.78 11.42 13.88
N ASN A 172 2.52 12.48 13.53
CA ASN A 172 3.72 12.39 12.68
C ASN A 172 5.03 12.50 13.46
N VAL A 173 4.96 12.84 14.74
CA VAL A 173 6.11 12.96 15.66
C VAL A 173 5.82 12.06 16.85
N SER A 174 6.15 10.77 16.75
CA SER A 174 6.03 9.81 17.84
C SER A 174 7.39 9.57 18.48
N THR A 175 7.37 9.29 19.77
CA THR A 175 8.54 8.97 20.59
C THR A 175 8.32 7.66 21.31
N ASP A 176 9.41 6.96 21.61
CA ASP A 176 9.42 5.77 22.44
C ASP A 176 10.76 5.66 23.18
N VAL A 177 10.85 4.81 24.18
CA VAL A 177 12.05 4.61 24.98
C VAL A 177 12.80 3.41 24.44
N PHE A 178 13.93 3.65 23.78
CA PHE A 178 14.75 2.61 23.19
C PHE A 178 16.25 2.99 23.19
N PRO A 179 17.15 1.99 23.06
CA PRO A 179 18.58 2.22 23.08
C PRO A 179 19.08 2.93 21.81
N ASP A 180 20.27 3.49 21.87
CA ASP A 180 20.99 3.98 20.68
C ASP A 180 21.39 2.82 19.74
N GLY A 181 22.03 3.15 18.60
CA GLY A 181 22.48 2.18 17.62
C GLY A 181 23.54 1.19 18.16
N ASN A 182 24.17 1.50 19.29
CA ASN A 182 25.16 0.64 19.99
C ASN A 182 24.51 -0.21 21.12
N GLY A 183 23.21 -0.07 21.32
CA GLY A 183 22.49 -0.75 22.40
C GLY A 183 22.68 -0.12 23.78
N ASN A 184 23.17 1.14 23.85
CA ASN A 184 23.36 1.85 25.10
C ASN A 184 22.14 2.74 25.42
N ASN A 185 21.91 2.98 26.70
CA ASN A 185 21.02 4.01 27.24
C ASN A 185 19.62 4.04 26.62
N ASN A 186 18.68 3.36 27.26
CA ASN A 186 17.25 3.49 26.96
C ASN A 186 16.80 4.91 27.32
N LEU A 187 16.70 5.77 26.29
CA LEU A 187 16.27 7.15 26.42
C LEU A 187 15.09 7.39 25.48
N GLU A 188 14.30 8.41 25.78
CA GLU A 188 13.21 8.83 24.90
C GLU A 188 13.77 9.44 23.62
N ARG A 189 13.40 8.83 22.47
CA ARG A 189 13.88 9.17 21.14
C ARG A 189 12.73 9.20 20.15
N TYR A 190 12.91 9.97 19.10
CA TYR A 190 12.00 9.92 17.95
C TYR A 190 12.09 8.56 17.26
N VAL A 191 10.91 7.98 17.01
CA VAL A 191 10.78 6.69 16.32
C VAL A 191 11.05 6.82 14.82
N ASP A 192 11.21 5.70 14.15
CA ASP A 192 11.36 5.66 12.70
C ASP A 192 10.11 6.20 11.98
N ILE A 193 10.30 6.87 10.85
CA ILE A 193 9.20 7.42 10.05
C ILE A 193 8.18 6.35 9.65
N SER A 194 8.62 5.11 9.44
CA SER A 194 7.74 4.00 9.08
C SER A 194 6.82 3.57 10.22
N VAL A 195 7.13 3.95 11.45
CA VAL A 195 6.32 3.63 12.64
C VAL A 195 5.28 4.70 12.93
N ASN A 196 5.53 5.96 12.54
CA ASN A 196 4.58 7.05 12.78
C ASN A 196 3.21 6.80 12.11
N PRO A 197 2.07 7.03 12.78
CA PRO A 197 0.74 6.93 12.16
C PRO A 197 0.50 7.89 10.99
N GLY A 198 1.04 9.12 11.05
CA GLY A 198 0.98 10.14 10.00
C GLY A 198 2.36 10.57 9.51
N ASP A 199 2.42 11.35 8.44
CA ASP A 199 3.65 11.94 7.91
C ASP A 199 3.75 13.47 8.14
N GLY A 200 2.65 14.09 8.56
CA GLY A 200 2.57 15.52 8.92
C GLY A 200 2.50 16.46 7.71
N GLY A 201 2.26 15.98 6.51
CA GLY A 201 2.09 16.77 5.29
C GLY A 201 0.68 16.71 4.72
N TRP A 202 0.20 17.85 4.19
CA TRP A 202 -0.89 17.84 3.24
C TRP A 202 -0.47 17.12 1.98
N GLY A 203 -1.38 16.37 1.36
CA GLY A 203 -1.11 15.66 0.12
C GLY A 203 -2.21 15.86 -0.90
N LEU A 204 -1.80 15.88 -2.19
CA LEU A 204 -2.70 15.83 -3.33
C LEU A 204 -2.74 14.39 -3.85
N ILE A 205 -3.94 13.87 -4.10
CA ILE A 205 -4.15 12.52 -4.61
C ILE A 205 -4.64 12.62 -6.04
N MET A 206 -3.96 11.92 -6.95
CA MET A 206 -4.44 11.63 -8.31
C MET A 206 -4.74 10.14 -8.39
N ASP A 207 -5.89 9.81 -8.96
CA ASP A 207 -6.39 8.43 -9.04
C ASP A 207 -6.98 8.17 -10.44
N VAL A 208 -6.67 7.02 -10.98
CA VAL A 208 -7.28 6.50 -12.19
C VAL A 208 -7.58 5.04 -11.98
N GLN A 209 -8.77 4.61 -12.36
CA GLN A 209 -9.13 3.20 -12.31
C GLN A 209 -10.11 2.85 -13.42
N GLY A 210 -10.05 1.60 -13.86
CA GLY A 210 -10.93 1.12 -14.90
C GLY A 210 -11.16 -0.38 -14.81
N TYR A 211 -12.21 -0.81 -15.48
CA TYR A 211 -12.53 -2.22 -15.60
C TYR A 211 -13.15 -2.54 -16.95
N LYS A 212 -13.09 -3.83 -17.33
CA LYS A 212 -13.77 -4.40 -18.50
C LYS A 212 -14.30 -5.79 -18.16
N GLY A 213 -15.60 -5.96 -18.22
CA GLY A 213 -16.29 -7.24 -18.09
C GLY A 213 -16.27 -8.01 -19.42
N MET A 214 -15.95 -9.29 -19.36
CA MET A 214 -15.90 -10.23 -20.48
C MET A 214 -16.52 -11.56 -20.02
N GLY A 215 -17.85 -11.65 -20.05
CA GLY A 215 -18.57 -12.81 -19.53
C GLY A 215 -18.30 -13.02 -18.03
N ARG A 216 -17.63 -14.11 -17.66
CA ARG A 216 -17.28 -14.41 -16.27
C ARG A 216 -15.99 -13.74 -15.79
N VAL A 217 -15.26 -13.08 -16.69
CA VAL A 217 -14.00 -12.43 -16.38
C VAL A 217 -14.21 -10.93 -16.26
N LEU A 218 -13.62 -10.33 -15.23
CA LEU A 218 -13.52 -8.87 -15.04
C LEU A 218 -12.03 -8.50 -15.04
N ALA A 219 -11.55 -7.87 -16.09
CA ALA A 219 -10.24 -7.23 -16.10
C ALA A 219 -10.34 -5.87 -15.42
N PHE A 220 -9.32 -5.49 -14.64
CA PHE A 220 -9.30 -4.22 -13.91
C PHE A 220 -7.89 -3.64 -13.83
N GLY A 221 -7.84 -2.33 -13.64
CA GLY A 221 -6.60 -1.62 -13.37
C GLY A 221 -6.85 -0.38 -12.53
N LEU A 222 -5.85 0.00 -11.75
CA LEU A 222 -5.83 1.25 -11.01
C LEU A 222 -4.41 1.80 -10.92
N GLY A 223 -4.32 3.12 -10.83
CA GLY A 223 -3.10 3.84 -10.49
C GLY A 223 -3.44 5.01 -9.59
N THR A 224 -2.70 5.13 -8.49
CA THR A 224 -2.86 6.24 -7.56
C THR A 224 -1.50 6.85 -7.25
N ARG A 225 -1.41 8.16 -7.30
CA ARG A 225 -0.26 8.95 -6.86
C ARG A 225 -0.68 9.89 -5.75
N LEU A 226 0.05 9.82 -4.64
CA LEU A 226 0.01 10.80 -3.56
C LEU A 226 1.21 11.72 -3.73
N MET A 227 0.97 13.01 -3.83
CA MET A 227 1.99 14.07 -3.91
C MET A 227 1.97 14.89 -2.65
N ASN A 228 3.13 15.05 -2.02
CA ASN A 228 3.27 15.77 -0.76
C ASN A 228 4.11 17.05 -0.97
N PRO A 229 3.50 18.24 -0.99
CA PRO A 229 4.23 19.50 -1.20
C PRO A 229 5.18 19.88 -0.05
N LYS A 230 4.97 19.31 1.15
CA LYS A 230 5.81 19.60 2.32
C LYS A 230 7.16 18.90 2.21
N ASN A 231 8.27 19.63 2.38
CA ASN A 231 9.61 19.10 2.21
C ASN A 231 10.08 18.21 3.35
N THR A 232 9.85 18.62 4.60
CA THR A 232 10.37 17.93 5.78
C THR A 232 9.26 17.64 6.80
N GLY A 233 9.35 16.49 7.43
CA GLY A 233 8.45 16.00 8.47
C GLY A 233 9.11 15.91 9.85
N ALA A 234 8.94 14.77 10.51
CA ALA A 234 9.48 14.51 11.83
C ALA A 234 11.01 14.44 11.86
N PRO A 235 11.65 14.68 13.02
CA PRO A 235 13.06 14.37 13.21
C PRO A 235 13.39 12.92 12.83
N THR A 236 14.65 12.69 12.43
CA THR A 236 15.09 11.33 12.08
C THR A 236 15.14 10.43 13.30
N ARG A 237 14.98 9.14 13.07
CA ARG A 237 15.03 8.10 14.10
C ARG A 237 16.26 8.23 15.00
N GLY A 238 16.05 7.97 16.29
CA GLY A 238 17.14 7.92 17.29
C GLY A 238 17.58 9.26 17.82
N THR A 239 17.13 10.37 17.24
CA THR A 239 17.36 11.71 17.81
C THR A 239 16.70 11.78 19.19
N LEU A 240 17.45 12.24 20.19
CA LEU A 240 16.93 12.43 21.55
C LEU A 240 15.86 13.54 21.56
N VAL A 241 14.78 13.30 22.30
CA VAL A 241 13.71 14.32 22.47
C VAL A 241 14.24 15.57 23.18
N SER A 242 15.22 15.39 24.06
CA SER A 242 15.88 16.48 24.79
C SER A 242 16.87 17.29 23.94
N ALA A 243 17.24 16.82 22.75
CA ALA A 243 18.18 17.50 21.86
C ALA A 243 17.45 18.32 20.79
N THR A 244 18.10 19.39 20.31
CA THR A 244 17.63 20.11 19.13
C THR A 244 17.86 19.26 17.86
N PRO A 245 16.78 18.86 17.13
CA PRO A 245 16.96 18.07 15.93
C PRO A 245 17.68 18.84 14.82
N THR A 246 18.64 18.19 14.20
CA THR A 246 19.37 18.74 13.03
C THR A 246 19.01 18.07 11.73
N ASN A 247 18.46 16.82 11.81
CA ASN A 247 18.08 16.03 10.67
C ASN A 247 16.61 15.68 10.72
N PHE A 248 15.94 15.76 9.56
CA PHE A 248 14.51 15.53 9.42
C PHE A 248 14.23 14.54 8.31
N ASN A 249 13.15 13.81 8.45
CA ASN A 249 12.60 12.95 7.39
C ASN A 249 11.90 13.81 6.33
N THR A 250 11.92 13.34 5.09
CA THR A 250 11.11 13.91 4.01
C THR A 250 9.66 13.41 4.13
N VAL A 251 8.69 14.28 3.85
CA VAL A 251 7.31 13.87 3.58
C VAL A 251 7.23 13.46 2.10
N SER A 252 7.48 12.19 1.81
CA SER A 252 7.69 11.71 0.43
C SER A 252 6.38 11.47 -0.31
N ASP A 253 6.40 11.69 -1.62
CA ASP A 253 5.39 11.16 -2.54
C ASP A 253 5.30 9.63 -2.43
N GLN A 254 4.12 9.10 -2.80
CA GLN A 254 3.87 7.66 -2.84
C GLN A 254 3.06 7.31 -4.10
N PHE A 255 3.22 6.08 -4.58
CA PHE A 255 2.43 5.59 -5.71
C PHE A 255 2.05 4.13 -5.52
N ILE A 256 0.92 3.77 -6.14
CA ILE A 256 0.48 2.39 -6.28
C ILE A 256 -0.12 2.20 -7.67
N PHE A 257 0.24 1.08 -8.32
CA PHE A 257 -0.40 0.57 -9.53
C PHE A 257 -0.83 -0.86 -9.29
N ARG A 258 -1.98 -1.23 -9.81
CA ARG A 258 -2.51 -2.58 -9.74
C ARG A 258 -3.28 -2.88 -11.01
N ALA A 259 -2.99 -4.00 -11.66
CA ALA A 259 -3.73 -4.47 -12.83
C ALA A 259 -3.91 -5.98 -12.76
N GLY A 260 -5.07 -6.48 -13.14
CA GLY A 260 -5.35 -7.90 -13.02
C GLY A 260 -6.68 -8.30 -13.60
N ALA A 261 -7.05 -9.53 -13.31
CA ALA A 261 -8.32 -10.09 -13.69
C ALA A 261 -8.94 -10.90 -12.55
N SER A 262 -10.24 -10.90 -12.50
CA SER A 262 -11.05 -11.71 -11.60
C SER A 262 -11.98 -12.61 -12.44
N VAL A 263 -12.17 -13.85 -12.04
CA VAL A 263 -13.09 -14.79 -12.67
C VAL A 263 -14.16 -15.22 -11.68
N ALA A 264 -15.42 -15.11 -12.08
CA ALA A 264 -16.55 -15.63 -11.31
C ALA A 264 -16.58 -17.17 -11.39
N ILE A 265 -16.23 -17.84 -10.28
CA ILE A 265 -16.28 -19.30 -10.15
C ILE A 265 -17.74 -19.73 -9.93
N THR A 266 -18.44 -19.03 -9.03
CA THR A 266 -19.85 -19.20 -8.77
C THR A 266 -20.53 -17.83 -8.77
N ARG A 267 -21.87 -17.79 -8.53
CA ARG A 267 -22.60 -16.52 -8.34
C ARG A 267 -22.13 -15.72 -7.11
N ARG A 268 -21.43 -16.36 -6.18
CA ARG A 268 -20.99 -15.73 -4.91
C ARG A 268 -19.49 -15.66 -4.75
N ILE A 269 -18.74 -16.50 -5.45
CA ILE A 269 -17.28 -16.63 -5.27
C ILE A 269 -16.58 -16.26 -6.57
N SER A 270 -15.63 -15.38 -6.47
CA SER A 270 -14.67 -15.05 -7.53
C SER A 270 -13.24 -15.21 -7.05
N ALA A 271 -12.36 -15.67 -7.95
CA ALA A 271 -10.92 -15.68 -7.75
C ALA A 271 -10.29 -14.60 -8.63
N SER A 272 -9.18 -14.04 -8.18
CA SER A 272 -8.46 -13.00 -8.90
C SER A 272 -6.95 -13.24 -8.86
N VAL A 273 -6.27 -12.67 -9.85
CA VAL A 273 -4.83 -12.47 -9.84
C VAL A 273 -4.54 -11.07 -10.35
N ALA A 274 -3.65 -10.37 -9.67
CA ALA A 274 -3.21 -9.05 -10.08
C ALA A 274 -1.69 -8.92 -10.01
N TRP A 275 -1.16 -8.07 -10.84
CA TRP A 275 0.13 -7.45 -10.68
C TRP A 275 -0.05 -6.18 -9.86
N ARG A 276 0.83 -5.99 -8.88
CA ARG A 276 0.85 -4.81 -8.01
C ARG A 276 2.24 -4.23 -7.96
N MET A 277 2.36 -2.92 -8.06
CA MET A 277 3.58 -2.15 -7.86
C MET A 277 3.30 -1.00 -6.90
N GLU A 278 4.13 -0.85 -5.89
CA GLU A 278 4.01 0.26 -4.93
C GLU A 278 5.39 0.77 -4.55
N GLY A 279 5.46 2.03 -4.12
CA GLY A 279 6.73 2.59 -3.71
C GLY A 279 6.73 4.09 -3.41
N VAL A 280 7.95 4.54 -3.12
CA VAL A 280 8.33 5.94 -2.91
C VAL A 280 9.27 6.33 -4.04
N PRO A 281 8.97 7.38 -4.81
CA PRO A 281 9.84 7.80 -5.91
C PRO A 281 11.15 8.43 -5.39
N ARG A 282 12.15 8.51 -6.26
CA ARG A 282 13.41 9.20 -5.93
C ARG A 282 13.19 10.69 -5.68
N TYR A 283 12.31 11.31 -6.47
CA TYR A 283 11.98 12.73 -6.40
C TYR A 283 10.47 12.89 -6.25
N ASP A 284 10.08 13.87 -5.47
CA ASP A 284 8.67 14.28 -5.40
C ASP A 284 8.32 15.06 -6.68
N LEU A 285 7.07 14.96 -7.08
CA LEU A 285 6.56 15.70 -8.23
C LEU A 285 6.36 17.18 -7.90
N ILE A 286 6.03 17.46 -6.64
CA ILE A 286 5.82 18.80 -6.11
C ILE A 286 6.64 18.93 -4.83
N GLY A 287 7.37 20.06 -4.67
CA GLY A 287 8.21 20.31 -3.50
C GLY A 287 9.69 20.03 -3.77
N LEU A 288 10.53 20.26 -2.77
CA LEU A 288 11.99 20.18 -2.89
C LEU A 288 12.55 18.83 -2.45
N SER A 289 11.75 17.99 -1.84
CA SER A 289 12.11 16.64 -1.35
C SER A 289 13.35 16.62 -0.42
N GLN A 290 13.54 17.68 0.34
CA GLN A 290 14.64 17.81 1.27
C GLN A 290 14.45 16.90 2.49
N GLY A 291 15.55 16.42 3.04
CA GLY A 291 15.55 15.57 4.22
C GLY A 291 15.84 14.10 3.90
N PHE A 292 15.73 13.27 4.92
CA PHE A 292 16.00 11.85 4.81
C PHE A 292 14.78 11.12 4.23
N ARG A 293 15.01 10.30 3.21
CA ARG A 293 13.98 9.48 2.55
C ARG A 293 14.50 8.11 2.15
N ARG A 294 13.57 7.20 1.94
CA ARG A 294 13.84 5.83 1.49
C ARG A 294 13.11 5.56 0.18
N PRO A 295 13.61 6.08 -0.95
CA PRO A 295 12.96 5.82 -2.23
C PRO A 295 13.18 4.37 -2.65
N GLY A 296 12.19 3.77 -3.27
CA GLY A 296 12.26 2.41 -3.76
C GLY A 296 10.93 1.92 -4.30
N VAL A 297 10.94 0.72 -4.86
CA VAL A 297 9.78 0.08 -5.48
C VAL A 297 9.73 -1.39 -5.12
N GLU A 298 8.52 -1.88 -4.93
CA GLU A 298 8.18 -3.28 -4.76
C GLU A 298 7.17 -3.71 -5.82
N MET A 299 7.32 -4.94 -6.34
CA MET A 299 6.38 -5.53 -7.27
C MET A 299 5.92 -6.88 -6.74
N TYR A 300 4.63 -7.17 -6.92
CA TYR A 300 3.97 -8.34 -6.37
C TYR A 300 3.09 -9.02 -7.41
N VAL A 301 2.97 -10.34 -7.26
CA VAL A 301 1.85 -11.12 -7.78
C VAL A 301 0.85 -11.28 -6.64
N GLU A 302 -0.38 -10.86 -6.87
CA GLU A 302 -1.44 -10.75 -5.87
C GLU A 302 -2.62 -11.68 -6.21
N PRO A 303 -2.60 -12.97 -5.81
CA PRO A 303 -3.79 -13.80 -5.83
C PRO A 303 -4.81 -13.32 -4.81
N GLY A 304 -6.08 -13.53 -5.11
CA GLY A 304 -7.17 -13.14 -4.24
C GLY A 304 -8.43 -13.96 -4.44
N VAL A 305 -9.27 -13.94 -3.43
CA VAL A 305 -10.61 -14.52 -3.45
C VAL A 305 -11.62 -13.52 -2.88
N THR A 306 -12.80 -13.45 -3.48
CA THR A 306 -13.90 -12.60 -3.02
C THR A 306 -15.17 -13.43 -2.88
N LEU A 307 -15.82 -13.32 -1.73
CA LEU A 307 -17.16 -13.84 -1.45
C LEU A 307 -18.15 -12.68 -1.43
N THR A 308 -19.18 -12.75 -2.25
CA THR A 308 -20.26 -11.75 -2.31
C THR A 308 -21.57 -12.36 -1.89
N THR A 309 -22.29 -11.72 -0.97
CA THR A 309 -23.60 -12.17 -0.49
C THR A 309 -24.52 -10.96 -0.30
N GLY A 310 -25.49 -10.80 -1.20
CA GLY A 310 -26.38 -9.64 -1.19
C GLY A 310 -25.62 -8.32 -1.28
N ARG A 311 -25.66 -7.52 -0.23
CA ARG A 311 -25.00 -6.21 -0.15
C ARG A 311 -23.58 -6.28 0.40
N HIS A 312 -23.13 -7.46 0.80
CA HIS A 312 -21.85 -7.67 1.49
C HIS A 312 -20.83 -8.33 0.56
N ALA A 313 -19.59 -7.92 0.65
CA ALA A 313 -18.48 -8.61 0.03
C ALA A 313 -17.31 -8.72 1.03
N VAL A 314 -16.68 -9.88 1.05
CA VAL A 314 -15.44 -10.14 1.80
C VAL A 314 -14.39 -10.60 0.82
N SER A 315 -13.21 -10.01 0.84
CA SER A 315 -12.08 -10.45 0.03
C SER A 315 -10.82 -10.65 0.86
N LEU A 316 -10.02 -11.61 0.42
CA LEU A 316 -8.67 -11.85 0.90
C LEU A 316 -7.72 -11.79 -0.31
N ASN A 317 -6.68 -10.97 -0.21
CA ASN A 317 -5.63 -10.84 -1.22
C ASN A 317 -4.28 -11.02 -0.53
N LEU A 318 -3.38 -11.76 -1.18
CA LEU A 318 -2.06 -12.10 -0.66
C LEU A 318 -0.98 -11.68 -1.66
N PRO A 319 -0.57 -10.40 -1.71
CA PRO A 319 0.57 -9.96 -2.52
C PRO A 319 1.86 -10.67 -2.12
N PHE A 320 2.46 -11.45 -3.04
CA PHE A 320 3.77 -12.08 -2.94
C PHE A 320 4.78 -11.24 -3.69
N GLY A 321 5.75 -10.66 -2.97
CA GLY A 321 6.77 -9.81 -3.55
C GLY A 321 7.81 -10.63 -4.31
N TYR A 322 8.05 -10.28 -5.58
CA TYR A 322 9.04 -10.94 -6.44
C TYR A 322 10.16 -10.00 -6.91
N TYR A 323 9.95 -8.69 -6.86
CA TYR A 323 10.94 -7.69 -7.22
C TYR A 323 10.98 -6.58 -6.20
N ARG A 324 12.17 -6.16 -5.82
CA ARG A 324 12.42 -5.06 -4.90
C ARG A 324 13.62 -4.26 -5.39
N ASN A 325 13.54 -2.94 -5.25
CA ASN A 325 14.65 -2.08 -5.58
C ASN A 325 14.68 -0.87 -4.64
N ARG A 326 15.72 -0.81 -3.83
CA ARG A 326 16.01 0.32 -2.96
C ARG A 326 16.85 1.33 -3.71
N PHE A 327 16.26 2.45 -4.11
CA PHE A 327 16.99 3.53 -4.80
C PHE A 327 17.87 4.31 -3.83
N ARG A 328 18.97 4.87 -4.34
CA ARG A 328 19.75 5.85 -3.59
C ARG A 328 18.92 7.08 -3.28
N ASN A 329 19.06 7.62 -2.07
CA ASN A 329 18.50 8.92 -1.74
C ASN A 329 19.21 9.99 -2.58
N PRO A 330 18.51 10.76 -3.43
CA PRO A 330 19.14 11.70 -4.35
C PRO A 330 19.79 12.90 -3.64
N TYR A 331 19.37 13.22 -2.42
CA TYR A 331 19.83 14.40 -1.67
C TYR A 331 20.98 14.10 -0.74
N THR A 332 20.99 12.93 -0.12
CA THR A 332 22.09 12.51 0.78
C THR A 332 23.06 11.57 0.09
N ASN A 333 22.79 11.16 -1.15
CA ASN A 333 23.50 10.12 -1.91
C ASN A 333 23.69 8.80 -1.13
N SER A 334 22.92 8.60 -0.07
CA SER A 334 22.97 7.41 0.76
C SER A 334 22.48 6.19 -0.03
N ALA A 335 23.30 5.16 -0.07
CA ALA A 335 22.99 3.86 -0.65
C ALA A 335 22.43 2.87 0.38
N GLY A 336 22.00 3.36 1.55
CA GLY A 336 21.53 2.51 2.65
C GLY A 336 20.51 1.47 2.20
N ASP A 337 20.44 0.39 2.95
CA ASP A 337 19.45 -0.66 2.72
C ASP A 337 18.06 -0.33 3.30
N SER A 338 17.07 -1.08 2.88
CA SER A 338 15.71 -1.03 3.45
C SER A 338 15.15 -2.43 3.55
N THR A 339 14.28 -2.64 4.53
CA THR A 339 13.52 -3.88 4.64
C THR A 339 12.26 -3.82 3.77
N PHE A 340 11.92 -4.98 3.18
CA PHE A 340 10.75 -5.15 2.37
C PHE A 340 10.00 -6.41 2.79
N PRO A 341 8.65 -6.43 2.76
CA PRO A 341 7.89 -7.62 3.07
C PRO A 341 7.99 -8.67 1.95
N ALA A 342 8.07 -9.95 2.34
CA ALA A 342 7.96 -11.05 1.39
C ALA A 342 6.49 -11.24 0.96
N VAL A 343 5.58 -11.11 1.91
CA VAL A 343 4.14 -11.26 1.71
C VAL A 343 3.40 -10.18 2.47
N VAL A 344 2.34 -9.68 1.87
CA VAL A 344 1.37 -8.78 2.52
C VAL A 344 0.03 -9.49 2.60
N ALA A 345 -0.67 -9.42 3.73
CA ALA A 345 -2.04 -9.90 3.85
C ALA A 345 -3.01 -8.71 3.82
N ILE A 346 -4.01 -8.77 2.95
CA ILE A 346 -5.03 -7.73 2.80
C ILE A 346 -6.40 -8.39 2.85
N ALA A 347 -7.15 -8.11 3.92
CA ALA A 347 -8.55 -8.53 4.07
C ALA A 347 -9.46 -7.30 3.94
N THR A 348 -10.50 -7.41 3.13
CA THR A 348 -11.44 -6.32 2.92
C THR A 348 -12.86 -6.81 3.13
N TYR A 349 -13.62 -6.08 3.93
CA TYR A 349 -15.07 -6.20 4.02
C TYR A 349 -15.69 -4.94 3.44
N SER A 350 -16.70 -5.09 2.60
CA SER A 350 -17.51 -3.97 2.11
C SER A 350 -18.99 -4.25 2.21
N THR A 351 -19.76 -3.19 2.48
CA THR A 351 -21.22 -3.27 2.51
C THR A 351 -21.83 -2.02 1.88
N ARG A 352 -22.96 -2.21 1.19
CA ARG A 352 -23.73 -1.13 0.60
C ARG A 352 -24.95 -0.84 1.44
N LEU A 353 -25.20 0.45 1.66
CA LEU A 353 -26.35 0.95 2.40
C LEU A 353 -27.16 1.85 1.45
N GLY A 354 -28.48 1.72 1.45
CA GLY A 354 -29.39 2.43 0.54
C GLY A 354 -30.28 1.48 -0.25
N LYS A 355 -30.96 1.98 -1.30
CA LYS A 355 -31.83 1.18 -2.16
C LYS A 355 -31.07 0.01 -2.78
N SER A 356 -31.70 -1.17 -2.84
CA SER A 356 -31.06 -2.38 -3.36
C SER A 356 -31.00 -2.31 -4.88
N ALA A 357 -29.83 -2.10 -5.46
CA ALA A 357 -29.64 -2.49 -6.84
C ALA A 357 -29.71 -4.00 -6.94
N THR A 358 -30.56 -4.51 -7.79
CA THR A 358 -30.52 -5.91 -8.22
C THR A 358 -29.17 -6.10 -8.91
N MET A 359 -28.30 -6.94 -8.32
CA MET A 359 -27.00 -7.24 -8.93
C MET A 359 -27.24 -7.98 -10.25
N ASN A 360 -27.24 -7.28 -11.36
CA ASN A 360 -27.02 -7.88 -12.65
C ASN A 360 -25.49 -8.15 -12.76
N HIS A 361 -25.03 -9.22 -12.13
CA HIS A 361 -23.84 -9.91 -12.63
C HIS A 361 -24.19 -10.31 -14.06
N GLY A 362 -23.38 -9.89 -15.03
CA GLY A 362 -23.57 -10.15 -16.46
C GLY A 362 -23.56 -11.62 -16.91
N VAL A 363 -24.17 -12.49 -16.13
CA VAL A 363 -24.72 -13.77 -16.54
C VAL A 363 -26.13 -13.46 -17.00
N THR A 364 -26.30 -13.06 -18.24
CA THR A 364 -27.62 -13.06 -18.88
C THR A 364 -28.15 -14.48 -18.81
N ASP A 365 -29.12 -14.72 -17.90
CA ASP A 365 -30.10 -15.78 -18.08
C ASP A 365 -30.99 -15.39 -19.28
N GLN A 366 -30.41 -15.28 -20.47
CA GLN A 366 -31.19 -15.39 -21.68
C GLN A 366 -31.32 -16.90 -21.93
N PRO A 367 -32.54 -17.45 -21.89
CA PRO A 367 -32.75 -18.79 -22.42
C PRO A 367 -32.26 -18.80 -23.86
N PRO A 368 -31.74 -19.93 -24.36
CA PRO A 368 -31.24 -20.01 -25.72
C PRO A 368 -32.32 -19.53 -26.70
N ARG A 369 -32.03 -18.50 -27.48
CA ARG A 369 -32.86 -18.07 -28.61
C ARG A 369 -32.91 -19.23 -29.61
N GLY A 370 -33.94 -20.05 -29.52
CA GLY A 370 -34.05 -21.24 -30.38
C GLY A 370 -35.32 -22.08 -30.21
N ALA A 371 -36.38 -21.55 -29.59
CA ALA A 371 -37.69 -22.17 -29.72
C ALA A 371 -38.62 -21.17 -30.40
N ARG A 372 -38.76 -21.29 -31.73
CA ARG A 372 -39.92 -20.69 -32.41
C ARG A 372 -41.15 -21.29 -31.76
N PRO A 373 -42.17 -20.51 -31.37
CA PRO A 373 -43.48 -21.08 -30.97
C PRO A 373 -44.03 -21.81 -32.17
N GLY A 374 -44.36 -23.10 -32.00
CA GLY A 374 -45.03 -23.92 -32.98
C GLY A 374 -46.34 -23.20 -33.39
N ARG A 375 -46.52 -23.12 -34.69
CA ARG A 375 -47.77 -22.69 -35.33
C ARG A 375 -48.86 -23.60 -34.82
N PRO A 376 -50.04 -23.13 -34.33
CA PRO A 376 -51.17 -23.97 -34.01
C PRO A 376 -51.76 -24.52 -35.35
N GLU A 377 -51.73 -25.81 -35.51
CA GLU A 377 -52.50 -26.54 -36.53
C GLU A 377 -53.96 -26.50 -36.13
N GLY A 378 -54.83 -26.15 -37.11
CA GLY A 378 -56.23 -26.54 -37.13
C GLY A 378 -57.22 -25.38 -36.86
N GLN A 379 -57.55 -24.64 -37.86
CA GLN A 379 -58.93 -24.16 -38.08
C GLN A 379 -59.39 -24.51 -39.49
N PRO A 380 -60.57 -25.14 -39.61
CA PRO A 380 -61.13 -25.50 -40.92
C PRO A 380 -61.67 -24.28 -41.65
N GLN A 381 -61.44 -24.25 -42.98
CA GLN A 381 -62.12 -23.32 -43.93
C GLN A 381 -63.65 -23.52 -43.83
N GLN A 382 -64.35 -22.47 -43.61
CA GLN A 382 -65.77 -22.34 -43.98
C GLN A 382 -65.82 -21.51 -45.27
N ASP A 383 -66.27 -22.20 -46.29
CA ASP A 383 -66.74 -21.60 -47.53
C ASP A 383 -68.01 -20.79 -47.29
N HIS A 384 -68.01 -19.52 -47.74
CA HIS A 384 -69.13 -18.82 -48.35
C HIS A 384 -68.60 -17.62 -49.15
#